data_7998d5e839107fb51347f5e9f5f971aa
#
_entry.id   7998d5e839107fb51347f5e9f5f971aa
#
_cell.length_a   1.000
_cell.length_b   1.000
_cell.length_c   1.000
_cell.angle_alpha   90.00
_cell.angle_beta   90.00
_cell.angle_gamma   90.00
#
_symmetry.space_group_name_H-M   'P 1'
#
loop_
_entity.id
_entity.type
_entity.pdbx_description
1 polymer ?
#
loop_
_entity_poly.entity_id
_entity_poly.type
_entity_poly.pdbx_seq_one_letter_code
_entity_poly.pdbx_strand_id
1 'polypeptide(L)'
;MKTSNFRHKVFCMAYELMKATGKAFAVCLSRAWALYRLTKQMHRGIVTFAYEKSDGSLRKAKGTLKDIQNLIKGTGSENYKTVRYFDIEANGFRSFKVENFITIY
;
A
#
# COMPACT_ATOMS: atom_id res chain seq x y z
N MET A 1 10.57 -10.30 17.90
CA MET A 1 11.20 -9.90 16.86
C MET A 1 10.40 -9.52 15.75
N LYS A 2 9.57 -10.38 15.25
CA LYS A 2 8.79 -10.10 14.09
C LYS A 2 7.77 -9.01 14.30
N THR A 3 7.26 -8.88 15.51
CA THR A 3 6.23 -7.89 15.78
C THR A 3 6.73 -6.47 15.67
N SER A 4 8.02 -6.24 15.88
CA SER A 4 8.52 -4.87 15.80
C SER A 4 8.69 -4.42 14.35
N ASN A 5 8.72 -5.34 13.39
CA ASN A 5 8.91 -4.98 12.00
C ASN A 5 7.73 -4.22 11.42
N PHE A 6 6.50 -4.56 11.82
CA PHE A 6 5.35 -3.87 11.26
C PHE A 6 5.28 -2.43 11.76
N ARG A 7 5.72 -2.18 12.99
CA ARG A 7 5.77 -0.80 13.50
C ARG A 7 6.77 0.03 12.73
N HIS A 8 7.92 -0.56 12.43
CA HIS A 8 8.94 0.12 11.65
C HIS A 8 8.39 0.48 10.27
N LYS A 9 7.73 -0.46 9.62
CA LYS A 9 7.16 -0.21 8.30
C LYS A 9 6.11 0.89 8.33
N VAL A 10 5.23 0.86 9.33
CA VAL A 10 4.18 1.87 9.47
C VAL A 10 4.80 3.25 9.69
N PHE A 11 5.80 3.35 10.54
CA PHE A 11 6.47 4.64 10.78
C PHE A 11 7.18 5.14 9.54
N CYS A 12 7.86 4.25 8.81
CA CYS A 12 8.54 4.65 7.58
C CYS A 12 7.55 5.17 6.54
N MET A 13 6.40 4.50 6.41
CA MET A 13 5.35 4.98 5.51
C MET A 13 4.81 6.33 5.95
N ALA A 14 4.64 6.51 7.25
CA ALA A 14 4.15 7.79 7.77
C ALA A 14 5.12 8.92 7.46
N TYR A 15 6.42 8.67 7.59
CA TYR A 15 7.42 9.67 7.23
C TYR A 15 7.39 10.00 5.75
N GLU A 16 7.23 9.00 4.90
CA GLU A 16 7.13 9.26 3.47
C GLU A 16 5.88 10.07 3.14
N LEU A 17 4.77 9.76 3.79
CA LEU A 17 3.54 10.54 3.62
C LEU A 17 3.72 11.98 4.08
N MET A 18 4.42 12.17 5.19
CA MET A 18 4.66 13.51 5.70
C MET A 18 5.50 14.33 4.73
N LYS A 19 6.54 13.72 4.16
CA LYS A 19 7.37 14.39 3.17
C LYS A 19 6.58 14.73 1.91
N ALA A 20 5.72 13.82 1.47
CA ALA A 20 4.99 14.00 0.22
C ALA A 20 3.83 14.98 0.34
N THR A 21 3.17 15.02 1.51
CA THR A 21 1.94 15.81 1.65
C THR A 21 2.08 17.04 2.53
N GLY A 22 3.10 17.08 3.38
CA GLY A 22 3.25 18.19 4.33
C GLY A 22 2.28 18.15 5.49
N LYS A 23 1.49 17.09 5.62
CA LYS A 23 0.52 16.98 6.71
C LYS A 23 1.18 16.56 8.00
N ALA A 24 0.47 16.76 9.11
CA ALA A 24 0.99 16.41 10.44
C ALA A 24 1.27 14.93 10.54
N PHE A 25 2.27 14.58 11.34
CA PHE A 25 2.68 13.18 11.47
C PHE A 25 1.54 12.29 11.97
N ALA A 26 0.71 12.79 12.87
CA ALA A 26 -0.40 11.99 13.40
C ALA A 26 -1.38 11.57 12.30
N VAL A 27 -1.67 12.49 11.38
CA VAL A 27 -2.54 12.19 10.24
C VAL A 27 -1.88 11.16 9.33
N CYS A 28 -0.59 11.33 9.06
CA CYS A 28 0.14 10.42 8.19
C CYS A 28 0.26 9.04 8.82
N LEU A 29 0.42 8.98 10.13
CA LEU A 29 0.49 7.71 10.84
C LEU A 29 -0.82 6.94 10.73
N SER A 30 -1.95 7.64 10.85
CA SER A 30 -3.26 7.02 10.70
C SER A 30 -3.42 6.41 9.29
N ARG A 31 -2.98 7.13 8.27
CA ARG A 31 -3.06 6.61 6.90
C ARG A 31 -2.09 5.46 6.68
N ALA A 32 -0.92 5.52 7.29
CA ALA A 32 0.04 4.42 7.19
C ALA A 32 -0.51 3.14 7.81
N TRP A 33 -1.23 3.25 8.92
CA TRP A 33 -1.90 2.09 9.52
C TRP A 33 -2.95 1.51 8.57
N ALA A 34 -3.70 2.37 7.88
CA ALA A 34 -4.69 1.91 6.91
C ALA A 34 -4.01 1.16 5.76
N LEU A 35 -2.88 1.66 5.28
CA LEU A 35 -2.11 1.00 4.24
C LEU A 35 -1.58 -0.35 4.70
N TYR A 36 -1.13 -0.42 5.94
CA TYR A 36 -0.65 -1.67 6.51
C TYR A 36 -1.79 -2.70 6.56
N ARG A 37 -2.98 -2.28 6.99
CA ARG A 37 -4.14 -3.16 7.02
C ARG A 37 -4.51 -3.63 5.62
N LEU A 38 -4.42 -2.73 4.63
CA LEU A 38 -4.71 -3.08 3.24
C LEU A 38 -3.79 -4.20 2.76
N THR A 39 -2.48 -4.06 2.95
CA THR A 39 -1.56 -5.10 2.51
C THR A 39 -1.79 -6.40 3.25
N LYS A 40 -2.10 -6.33 4.52
CA LYS A 40 -2.37 -7.52 5.31
C LYS A 40 -3.60 -8.26 4.80
N GLN A 41 -4.65 -7.51 4.48
CA GLN A 41 -5.86 -8.11 3.93
C GLN A 41 -5.62 -8.71 2.55
N MET A 42 -4.80 -8.05 1.73
CA MET A 42 -4.46 -8.58 0.41
C MET A 42 -3.70 -9.89 0.50
N HIS A 43 -2.91 -10.10 1.54
CA HIS A 43 -2.24 -11.37 1.75
C HIS A 43 -3.21 -12.50 2.08
N ARG A 44 -4.41 -12.16 2.54
CA ARG A 44 -5.45 -13.14 2.85
C ARG A 44 -6.39 -13.41 1.69
N GLY A 45 -6.50 -12.48 0.76
CA GLY A 45 -7.41 -12.65 -0.36
C GLY A 45 -7.52 -11.40 -1.19
N ILE A 46 -8.64 -11.25 -1.88
CA ILE A 46 -8.88 -10.13 -2.76
C ILE A 46 -9.54 -9.00 -1.97
N VAL A 47 -9.02 -7.79 -2.12
CA VAL A 47 -9.53 -6.60 -1.43
C VAL A 47 -9.89 -5.54 -2.46
N THR A 48 -11.02 -4.88 -2.25
CA THR A 48 -11.43 -3.74 -3.08
C THR A 48 -11.00 -2.46 -2.36
N PHE A 49 -10.30 -1.60 -3.06
CA PHE A 49 -9.83 -0.34 -2.50
C PHE A 49 -9.77 0.70 -3.60
N ALA A 50 -9.54 1.95 -3.21
CA ALA A 50 -9.49 3.06 -4.16
C ALA A 50 -8.26 3.91 -3.92
N TYR A 51 -7.72 4.44 -5.01
CA TYR A 51 -6.61 5.38 -4.94
C TYR A 51 -6.71 6.35 -6.12
N GLU A 52 -5.98 7.44 -6.02
CA GLU A 52 -5.94 8.45 -7.07
C GLU A 52 -4.81 8.12 -8.03
N LYS A 53 -5.13 8.11 -9.33
CA LYS A 53 -4.12 7.87 -10.35
C LYS A 53 -3.28 9.11 -10.57
N SER A 54 -2.17 8.96 -11.28
CA SER A 54 -1.27 10.07 -11.52
C SER A 54 -1.93 11.22 -12.30
N ASP A 55 -2.98 10.93 -13.06
CA ASP A 55 -3.70 11.96 -13.79
C ASP A 55 -4.82 12.62 -12.98
N GLY A 56 -4.95 12.26 -11.69
CA GLY A 56 -5.95 12.83 -10.81
C GLY A 56 -7.27 12.09 -10.77
N SER A 57 -7.46 11.10 -11.60
CA SER A 57 -8.72 10.36 -11.61
C SER A 57 -8.71 9.26 -10.56
N LEU A 58 -9.92 8.88 -10.12
CA LEU A 58 -10.10 7.85 -9.12
C LEU A 58 -10.06 6.47 -9.77
N ARG A 59 -9.32 5.54 -9.16
CA ARG A 59 -9.36 4.15 -9.57
C ARG A 59 -9.83 3.28 -8.42
N LYS A 60 -10.89 2.53 -8.68
CA LYS A 60 -11.35 1.50 -7.76
C LYS A 60 -10.80 0.17 -8.25
N ALA A 61 -9.99 -0.48 -7.42
CA ALA A 61 -9.26 -1.66 -7.85
C ALA A 61 -9.58 -2.85 -6.96
N LYS A 62 -9.45 -4.04 -7.54
CA LYS A 62 -9.51 -5.29 -6.79
C LYS A 62 -8.13 -5.92 -6.84
N GLY A 63 -7.45 -5.94 -5.73
CA GLY A 63 -6.09 -6.41 -5.67
C GLY A 63 -5.88 -7.50 -4.66
N THR A 64 -4.79 -8.24 -4.84
CA THR A 64 -4.42 -9.29 -3.92
C THR A 64 -2.90 -9.45 -3.90
N LEU A 65 -2.42 -10.02 -2.80
CA LEU A 65 -1.03 -10.46 -2.68
C LEU A 65 -0.98 -11.93 -2.27
N LYS A 66 -2.12 -12.59 -2.29
CA LYS A 66 -2.20 -13.98 -1.90
C LYS A 66 -1.64 -14.87 -2.99
N ASP A 67 -0.73 -15.76 -2.62
CA ASP A 67 -0.19 -16.79 -3.50
C ASP A 67 0.56 -16.26 -4.71
N ILE A 68 1.05 -15.01 -4.64
CA ILE A 68 1.83 -14.44 -5.73
C ILE A 68 3.28 -14.20 -5.36
N GLN A 69 3.70 -14.66 -4.19
CA GLN A 69 5.06 -14.41 -3.74
C GLN A 69 6.09 -15.03 -4.65
N ASN A 70 5.76 -16.14 -5.28
CA ASN A 70 6.64 -16.78 -6.24
C ASN A 70 6.81 -15.98 -7.51
N LEU A 71 5.86 -15.11 -7.80
CA LEU A 71 5.91 -14.26 -8.99
C LEU A 71 6.68 -12.98 -8.75
N ILE A 72 6.86 -12.60 -7.50
CA ILE A 72 7.59 -11.40 -7.16
C ILE A 72 9.05 -11.77 -6.94
N LYS A 73 9.87 -11.42 -7.90
CA LYS A 73 11.30 -11.65 -7.77
C LYS A 73 11.90 -10.44 -7.14
N GLY A 74 11.73 -10.35 -5.83
CA GLY A 74 12.13 -9.16 -5.12
C GLY A 74 13.61 -9.07 -4.96
N THR A 75 14.09 -7.87 -4.93
CA THR A 75 15.46 -7.60 -4.62
C THR A 75 15.70 -7.56 -3.13
N GLY A 76 14.65 -7.60 -2.36
CA GLY A 76 14.76 -7.51 -0.93
C GLY A 76 14.70 -6.10 -0.39
N SER A 77 14.75 -5.12 -1.26
CA SER A 77 14.68 -3.74 -0.85
C SER A 77 13.24 -3.36 -0.59
N GLU A 78 12.97 -2.78 0.56
CA GLU A 78 11.61 -2.33 0.87
C GLU A 78 11.39 -0.93 0.34
N ASN A 79 10.20 -0.71 -0.20
CA ASN A 79 9.82 0.58 -0.73
C ASN A 79 8.62 1.10 0.04
N TYR A 80 8.82 2.17 0.79
CA TYR A 80 7.75 2.76 1.60
C TYR A 80 6.99 3.87 0.87
N LYS A 81 7.34 4.12 -0.38
CA LYS A 81 6.72 5.19 -1.17
C LYS A 81 5.56 4.69 -2.00
N THR A 82 5.54 3.40 -2.34
CA THR A 82 4.50 2.82 -3.18
C THR A 82 4.01 1.51 -2.58
N VAL A 83 2.80 1.12 -3.00
CA VAL A 83 2.23 -0.17 -2.66
C VAL A 83 2.03 -0.94 -3.95
N ARG A 84 2.61 -2.14 -4.01
CA ARG A 84 2.48 -3.00 -5.17
C ARG A 84 1.43 -4.06 -4.89
N TYR A 85 0.63 -4.36 -5.89
CA TYR A 85 -0.40 -5.38 -5.76
C TYR A 85 -0.66 -6.04 -7.10
N PHE A 86 -1.29 -7.22 -7.07
CA PHE A 86 -1.72 -7.88 -8.29
C PHE A 86 -3.17 -7.49 -8.55
N ASP A 87 -3.41 -6.85 -9.69
CA ASP A 87 -4.74 -6.35 -10.05
C ASP A 87 -5.50 -7.48 -10.75
N ILE A 88 -6.59 -7.92 -10.12
CA ILE A 88 -7.37 -9.04 -10.64
C ILE A 88 -8.00 -8.70 -11.98
N GLU A 89 -8.53 -7.50 -12.12
CA GLU A 89 -9.22 -7.10 -13.34
C GLU A 89 -8.27 -6.86 -14.49
N ALA A 90 -7.11 -6.28 -14.19
CA ALA A 90 -6.10 -6.03 -15.21
C ALA A 90 -5.24 -7.26 -15.48
N ASN A 91 -5.31 -8.25 -14.61
CA ASN A 91 -4.52 -9.47 -14.69
C ASN A 91 -3.02 -9.18 -14.77
N GLY A 92 -2.55 -8.30 -13.90
CA GLY A 92 -1.15 -7.95 -13.86
C GLY A 92 -0.82 -7.12 -12.64
N PHE A 93 0.46 -6.90 -12.41
CA PHE A 93 0.91 -6.13 -11.28
C PHE A 93 0.73 -4.64 -11.53
N ARG A 94 0.30 -3.93 -10.50
CA ARG A 94 0.18 -2.48 -10.51
C ARG A 94 0.67 -1.95 -9.19
N SER A 95 0.87 -0.63 -9.13
CA SER A 95 1.27 0.01 -7.89
C SER A 95 0.69 1.41 -7.83
N PHE A 96 0.64 1.96 -6.62
CA PHE A 96 0.22 3.35 -6.44
C PHE A 96 1.09 3.97 -5.35
N LYS A 97 1.17 5.29 -5.37
CA LYS A 97 1.93 6.01 -4.36
C LYS A 97 1.13 6.05 -3.06
N VAL A 98 1.83 5.92 -1.93
CA VAL A 98 1.15 5.87 -0.63
C VAL A 98 0.31 7.12 -0.38
N GLU A 99 0.75 8.28 -0.87
CA GLU A 99 -0.01 9.52 -0.65
C GLU A 99 -1.29 9.56 -1.48
N ASN A 100 -1.44 8.69 -2.47
CA ASN A 100 -2.62 8.66 -3.33
C ASN A 100 -3.70 7.69 -2.84
N PHE A 101 -3.42 6.95 -1.79
CA PHE A 101 -4.39 6.02 -1.24
C PHE A 101 -5.61 6.75 -0.69
N ILE A 102 -6.81 6.22 -0.96
CA ILE A 102 -8.05 6.85 -0.53
C ILE A 102 -8.74 6.02 0.55
N THR A 103 -9.19 4.82 0.20
CA THR A 103 -9.95 4.03 1.17
C THR A 103 -10.01 2.55 0.79
N ILE A 104 -10.36 1.73 1.77
CA ILE A 104 -10.66 0.31 1.58
C ILE A 104 -12.17 0.17 1.63
N TYR A 105 -12.73 -0.58 0.69
CA TYR A 105 -14.17 -0.85 0.66
C TYR A 105 -14.55 -2.10 1.44
#